data_b8588239fd77953271883854b357a733
#
_entry.id   b8588239fd77953271883854b357a733
#
_cell.length_a   1.000
_cell.length_b   1.000
_cell.length_c   1.000
_cell.angle_alpha   90.00
_cell.angle_beta   90.00
_cell.angle_gamma   90.00
#
_symmetry.space_group_name_H-M   'P 1'
#
loop_
_entity.id
_entity.type
_entity.pdbx_description
1 polymer ?
#
loop_
_entity_poly.entity_id
_entity_poly.type
_entity_poly.pdbx_seq_one_letter_code
_entity_poly.pdbx_strand_id
1 'polypeptide(L)'
;MKPEFSLYLDLVRVLAAGAVILYHSNLRLLTAERLPFSQHGHAAVMVFFVLSGYVIAHIAQHRENTPLEYWSSRLARFYALAIPTVLLTPLLDLLGEAMAPQFYDGTTTHGWAALRIATSLAFLNEVWMTSIMSFSNVPYWSLCYEFWYYALFAILAFVRGGARWCWAGALALLLGPKIMALAPVWALGVLLQRWRRLQGIGPGVGALLFVCSLPAYGLFHAYGLTDMGSAWLRQLIGAELHHQMAFSRYFISDYLLALIVACNFLGVRALAPHVGKPLLWAAPLIRLLAGYTFSAYILHQPLLQFYAALFNGDPQRPWFYAATMTATLASIVAIGSLTEGRRRHWRDLTRAALLRIRASVRPAPHGKQHG
;
A
#
# COMPACT_ATOMS: atom_id res chain seq x y z
N MET A 1 -6.43 20.95 0.78
CA MET A 1 -7.45 19.93 1.14
C MET A 1 -8.15 20.40 2.40
N LYS A 2 -9.49 20.32 2.47
CA LYS A 2 -10.29 20.71 3.65
C LYS A 2 -10.00 19.74 4.81
N PRO A 3 -9.97 20.21 6.08
CA PRO A 3 -9.63 19.38 7.23
C PRO A 3 -10.51 18.13 7.39
N GLU A 4 -11.81 18.29 7.18
CA GLU A 4 -12.81 17.22 7.31
C GLU A 4 -12.57 16.10 6.29
N PHE A 5 -12.27 16.47 5.04
CA PHE A 5 -11.95 15.48 4.00
C PHE A 5 -10.59 14.81 4.23
N SER A 6 -9.62 15.55 4.74
CA SER A 6 -8.34 14.93 5.14
C SER A 6 -8.53 13.88 6.21
N LEU A 7 -9.36 14.19 7.20
CA LEU A 7 -9.68 13.28 8.29
C LEU A 7 -10.48 12.05 7.82
N TYR A 8 -11.38 12.25 6.86
CA TYR A 8 -12.07 11.14 6.21
C TYR A 8 -11.09 10.19 5.50
N LEU A 9 -10.12 10.71 4.76
CA LEU A 9 -9.10 9.87 4.12
C LEU A 9 -8.23 9.12 5.14
N ASP A 10 -7.95 9.75 6.29
CA ASP A 10 -7.26 9.08 7.40
C ASP A 10 -8.12 7.96 8.00
N LEU A 11 -9.44 8.18 8.18
CA LEU A 11 -10.36 7.14 8.63
C LEU A 11 -10.44 5.97 7.64
N VAL A 12 -10.59 6.26 6.35
CA VAL A 12 -10.59 5.22 5.29
C VAL A 12 -9.32 4.40 5.33
N ARG A 13 -8.17 5.05 5.56
CA ARG A 13 -6.87 4.35 5.70
C ARG A 13 -6.86 3.41 6.90
N VAL A 14 -7.40 3.84 8.04
CA VAL A 14 -7.52 2.99 9.25
C VAL A 14 -8.42 1.79 9.00
N LEU A 15 -9.60 2.02 8.41
CA LEU A 15 -10.54 0.94 8.08
C LEU A 15 -9.96 -0.05 7.07
N ALA A 16 -9.28 0.43 6.05
CA ALA A 16 -8.62 -0.41 5.06
C ALA A 16 -7.49 -1.25 5.69
N ALA A 17 -6.67 -0.68 6.58
CA ALA A 17 -5.65 -1.43 7.31
C ALA A 17 -6.29 -2.51 8.19
N GLY A 18 -7.36 -2.17 8.90
CA GLY A 18 -8.14 -3.14 9.70
C GLY A 18 -8.70 -4.28 8.86
N ALA A 19 -9.26 -3.99 7.68
CA ALA A 19 -9.79 -5.01 6.77
C ALA A 19 -8.69 -5.97 6.25
N VAL A 20 -7.48 -5.45 5.96
CA VAL A 20 -6.34 -6.29 5.57
C VAL A 20 -5.89 -7.19 6.73
N ILE A 21 -5.80 -6.66 7.95
CA ILE A 21 -5.45 -7.46 9.14
C ILE A 21 -6.51 -8.55 9.38
N LEU A 22 -7.80 -8.22 9.31
CA LEU A 22 -8.89 -9.19 9.46
C LEU A 22 -8.84 -10.27 8.39
N TYR A 23 -8.54 -9.92 7.14
CA TYR A 23 -8.36 -10.89 6.05
C TYR A 23 -7.25 -11.90 6.36
N HIS A 24 -6.07 -11.42 6.75
CA HIS A 24 -4.92 -12.27 7.05
C HIS A 24 -5.03 -13.02 8.39
N SER A 25 -5.84 -12.53 9.33
CA SER A 25 -6.11 -13.22 10.60
C SER A 25 -7.23 -14.25 10.50
N ASN A 26 -7.97 -14.32 9.39
CA ASN A 26 -9.03 -15.29 9.15
C ASN A 26 -8.49 -16.66 8.72
N LEU A 27 -7.52 -17.17 9.45
CA LEU A 27 -6.90 -18.47 9.22
C LEU A 27 -7.61 -19.53 10.07
N ARG A 28 -7.91 -20.71 9.51
CA ARG A 28 -8.54 -21.81 10.23
C ARG A 28 -7.71 -22.34 11.40
N LEU A 29 -6.42 -22.16 11.35
CA LEU A 29 -5.49 -22.48 12.45
C LEU A 29 -5.54 -21.46 13.59
N LEU A 30 -6.10 -20.26 13.35
CA LEU A 30 -6.19 -19.19 14.33
C LEU A 30 -7.60 -18.98 14.87
N THR A 31 -8.63 -19.23 14.03
CA THR A 31 -10.04 -19.11 14.43
C THR A 31 -10.90 -20.16 13.73
N ALA A 32 -11.76 -20.83 14.49
CA ALA A 32 -12.67 -21.85 13.98
C ALA A 32 -13.75 -21.25 13.07
N GLU A 33 -14.21 -20.05 13.37
CA GLU A 33 -15.27 -19.37 12.64
C GLU A 33 -14.74 -18.34 11.65
N ARG A 34 -15.54 -18.02 10.63
CA ARG A 34 -15.22 -16.94 9.71
C ARG A 34 -15.43 -15.60 10.41
N LEU A 35 -14.40 -14.77 10.38
CA LEU A 35 -14.49 -13.41 10.89
C LEU A 35 -15.36 -12.56 9.95
N PRO A 36 -16.29 -11.75 10.49
CA PRO A 36 -17.06 -10.81 9.68
C PRO A 36 -16.13 -9.83 8.96
N PHE A 37 -16.50 -9.48 7.73
CA PHE A 37 -15.74 -8.57 6.87
C PHE A 37 -14.32 -9.02 6.46
N SER A 38 -13.91 -10.25 6.80
CA SER A 38 -12.58 -10.77 6.45
C SER A 38 -12.35 -10.93 4.93
N GLN A 39 -13.39 -10.96 4.11
CA GLN A 39 -13.28 -11.08 2.64
C GLN A 39 -12.82 -9.80 1.93
N HIS A 40 -12.72 -8.66 2.63
CA HIS A 40 -12.45 -7.35 2.00
C HIS A 40 -10.97 -7.00 1.89
N GLY A 41 -10.03 -7.91 2.19
CA GLY A 41 -8.59 -7.62 2.19
C GLY A 41 -8.05 -7.10 0.86
N HIS A 42 -8.38 -7.77 -0.26
CA HIS A 42 -7.95 -7.32 -1.59
C HIS A 42 -8.55 -5.96 -1.95
N ALA A 43 -9.85 -5.76 -1.70
CA ALA A 43 -10.52 -4.49 -1.94
C ALA A 43 -9.88 -3.33 -1.14
N ALA A 44 -9.46 -3.59 0.09
CA ALA A 44 -8.77 -2.60 0.91
C ALA A 44 -7.43 -2.15 0.31
N VAL A 45 -6.69 -3.05 -0.36
CA VAL A 45 -5.46 -2.69 -1.08
C VAL A 45 -5.76 -1.76 -2.25
N MET A 46 -6.86 -2.00 -2.98
CA MET A 46 -7.28 -1.09 -4.07
C MET A 46 -7.66 0.29 -3.55
N VAL A 47 -8.33 0.35 -2.39
CA VAL A 47 -8.59 1.61 -1.69
C VAL A 47 -7.28 2.33 -1.35
N PHE A 48 -6.26 1.61 -0.85
CA PHE A 48 -4.94 2.19 -0.59
C PHE A 48 -4.28 2.74 -1.84
N PHE A 49 -4.39 2.06 -2.99
CA PHE A 49 -3.80 2.56 -4.23
C PHE A 49 -4.47 3.85 -4.70
N VAL A 50 -5.80 3.93 -4.73
CA VAL A 50 -6.52 5.17 -5.08
C VAL A 50 -6.17 6.30 -4.11
N LEU A 51 -6.17 6.01 -2.80
CA LEU A 51 -5.84 6.97 -1.75
C LEU A 51 -4.39 7.47 -1.88
N SER A 52 -3.43 6.56 -2.11
CA SER A 52 -2.02 6.88 -2.30
C SER A 52 -1.81 7.81 -3.49
N GLY A 53 -2.43 7.51 -4.65
CA GLY A 53 -2.40 8.38 -5.82
C GLY A 53 -2.97 9.77 -5.56
N TYR A 54 -4.08 9.85 -4.82
CA TYR A 54 -4.69 11.12 -4.44
C TYR A 54 -3.77 11.96 -3.54
N VAL A 55 -3.24 11.34 -2.49
CA VAL A 55 -2.39 12.03 -1.49
C VAL A 55 -1.06 12.48 -2.10
N ILE A 56 -0.42 11.63 -2.93
CA ILE A 56 0.85 12.00 -3.56
C ILE A 56 0.71 13.21 -4.50
N ALA A 57 -0.37 13.23 -5.29
CA ALA A 57 -0.64 14.35 -6.19
C ALA A 57 -0.89 15.65 -5.41
N HIS A 58 -1.58 15.56 -4.27
CA HIS A 58 -1.83 16.71 -3.39
C HIS A 58 -0.53 17.24 -2.75
N ILE A 59 0.29 16.37 -2.20
CA ILE A 59 1.52 16.76 -1.51
C ILE A 59 2.55 17.34 -2.49
N ALA A 60 2.73 16.70 -3.65
CA ALA A 60 3.66 17.16 -4.67
C ALA A 60 3.29 18.54 -5.22
N GLN A 61 2.00 18.88 -5.25
CA GLN A 61 1.55 20.20 -5.71
C GLN A 61 1.77 21.32 -4.67
N HIS A 62 1.72 20.99 -3.35
CA HIS A 62 1.64 22.01 -2.31
C HIS A 62 2.85 22.07 -1.37
N ARG A 63 3.65 21.01 -1.30
CA ARG A 63 4.70 20.88 -0.28
C ARG A 63 6.05 20.34 -0.79
N GLU A 64 6.06 19.60 -1.87
CA GLU A 64 7.25 18.89 -2.37
C GLU A 64 7.48 19.24 -3.85
N ASN A 65 7.90 20.50 -4.08
CA ASN A 65 8.00 21.08 -5.42
C ASN A 65 9.28 20.69 -6.17
N THR A 66 10.23 20.04 -5.50
CA THR A 66 11.49 19.62 -6.10
C THR A 66 11.67 18.10 -6.05
N PRO A 67 12.39 17.49 -7.02
CA PRO A 67 12.69 16.07 -6.99
C PRO A 67 13.38 15.62 -5.70
N LEU A 68 14.26 16.48 -5.14
CA LEU A 68 14.98 16.18 -3.89
C LEU A 68 14.03 16.07 -2.69
N GLU A 69 13.12 17.03 -2.53
CA GLU A 69 12.11 17.00 -1.44
C GLU A 69 11.17 15.81 -1.60
N TYR A 70 10.71 15.59 -2.82
CA TYR A 70 9.83 14.47 -3.16
C TYR A 70 10.49 13.13 -2.79
N TRP A 71 11.68 12.86 -3.33
CA TRP A 71 12.34 11.58 -3.10
C TRP A 71 12.83 11.40 -1.66
N SER A 72 13.35 12.45 -1.01
CA SER A 72 13.75 12.35 0.40
C SER A 72 12.58 11.96 1.31
N SER A 73 11.39 12.49 1.03
CA SER A 73 10.17 12.16 1.78
C SER A 73 9.66 10.74 1.49
N ARG A 74 9.69 10.29 0.22
CA ARG A 74 9.22 8.95 -0.17
C ARG A 74 10.17 7.87 0.32
N LEU A 75 11.47 8.00 0.06
CA LEU A 75 12.47 7.04 0.51
C LEU A 75 12.48 6.91 2.04
N ALA A 76 12.37 8.03 2.76
CA ALA A 76 12.23 8.01 4.20
C ALA A 76 11.02 7.20 4.67
N ARG A 77 9.87 7.37 4.00
CA ARG A 77 8.65 6.62 4.33
C ARG A 77 8.82 5.12 4.08
N PHE A 78 9.39 4.74 2.93
CA PHE A 78 9.55 3.33 2.59
C PHE A 78 10.61 2.65 3.46
N TYR A 79 11.83 3.20 3.50
CA TYR A 79 12.97 2.53 4.14
C TYR A 79 12.90 2.53 5.67
N ALA A 80 12.20 3.49 6.28
CA ALA A 80 11.95 3.47 7.72
C ALA A 80 11.25 2.19 8.20
N LEU A 81 10.47 1.55 7.33
CA LEU A 81 9.76 0.30 7.62
C LEU A 81 10.26 -0.89 6.80
N ALA A 82 10.59 -0.71 5.52
CA ALA A 82 11.05 -1.81 4.68
C ALA A 82 12.31 -2.48 5.24
N ILE A 83 13.30 -1.70 5.69
CA ILE A 83 14.54 -2.25 6.25
C ILE A 83 14.25 -3.13 7.48
N PRO A 84 13.63 -2.61 8.57
CA PRO A 84 13.37 -3.44 9.74
C PRO A 84 12.45 -4.62 9.43
N THR A 85 11.44 -4.45 8.57
CA THR A 85 10.52 -5.54 8.23
C THR A 85 11.21 -6.67 7.46
N VAL A 86 11.97 -6.34 6.41
CA VAL A 86 12.67 -7.33 5.57
C VAL A 86 13.73 -8.10 6.37
N LEU A 87 14.33 -7.46 7.38
CA LEU A 87 15.31 -8.13 8.25
C LEU A 87 14.64 -8.91 9.39
N LEU A 88 13.53 -8.43 9.92
CA LEU A 88 12.80 -9.05 11.02
C LEU A 88 12.02 -10.30 10.57
N THR A 89 11.38 -10.25 9.38
CA THR A 89 10.53 -11.32 8.89
C THR A 89 11.24 -12.70 8.88
N PRO A 90 12.41 -12.88 8.25
CA PRO A 90 13.08 -14.18 8.24
C PRO A 90 13.47 -14.67 9.64
N LEU A 91 13.73 -13.78 10.58
CA LEU A 91 14.01 -14.15 11.97
C LEU A 91 12.75 -14.68 12.66
N LEU A 92 11.61 -13.98 12.47
CA LEU A 92 10.32 -14.42 13.01
C LEU A 92 9.88 -15.74 12.40
N ASP A 93 10.09 -15.93 11.08
CA ASP A 93 9.76 -17.16 10.37
C ASP A 93 10.58 -18.32 10.89
N LEU A 94 11.90 -18.16 11.03
CA LEU A 94 12.79 -19.18 11.55
C LEU A 94 12.37 -19.63 12.98
N LEU A 95 12.10 -18.69 13.85
CA LEU A 95 11.70 -18.98 15.23
C LEU A 95 10.29 -19.57 15.30
N GLY A 96 9.35 -19.02 14.55
CA GLY A 96 7.97 -19.48 14.56
C GLY A 96 7.79 -20.86 13.92
N GLU A 97 8.45 -21.13 12.80
CA GLU A 97 8.42 -22.43 12.14
C GLU A 97 9.05 -23.52 13.02
N ALA A 98 10.12 -23.22 13.76
CA ALA A 98 10.72 -24.13 14.72
C ALA A 98 9.79 -24.48 15.90
N MET A 99 8.90 -23.54 16.30
CA MET A 99 7.95 -23.76 17.40
C MET A 99 6.67 -24.48 16.93
N ALA A 100 6.10 -24.07 15.78
CA ALA A 100 4.83 -24.60 15.28
C ALA A 100 4.75 -24.49 13.75
N PRO A 101 5.33 -25.45 13.00
CA PRO A 101 5.47 -25.38 11.55
C PRO A 101 4.14 -25.27 10.81
N GLN A 102 3.05 -25.81 11.37
CA GLN A 102 1.72 -25.78 10.76
C GLN A 102 1.20 -24.37 10.44
N PHE A 103 1.66 -23.33 11.15
CA PHE A 103 1.29 -21.93 10.86
C PHE A 103 2.03 -21.35 9.66
N TYR A 104 3.04 -22.06 9.14
CA TYR A 104 3.87 -21.65 8.01
C TYR A 104 3.64 -22.50 6.76
N ASP A 105 2.75 -23.49 6.82
CA ASP A 105 2.38 -24.31 5.68
C ASP A 105 1.89 -23.45 4.50
N GLY A 106 2.45 -23.68 3.32
CA GLY A 106 2.13 -22.93 2.12
C GLY A 106 2.73 -21.52 2.05
N THR A 107 3.53 -21.10 3.04
CA THR A 107 4.30 -19.86 3.00
C THR A 107 5.76 -20.10 2.65
N THR A 108 6.44 -19.07 2.16
CA THR A 108 7.87 -19.17 1.84
C THR A 108 8.68 -18.60 2.99
N THR A 109 9.26 -19.46 3.81
CA THR A 109 10.00 -19.05 5.02
C THR A 109 11.52 -19.03 4.80
N HIS A 110 12.04 -19.81 3.84
CA HIS A 110 13.47 -19.97 3.61
C HIS A 110 13.79 -20.13 2.11
N GLY A 111 15.04 -20.38 1.80
CA GLY A 111 15.56 -20.45 0.43
C GLY A 111 15.85 -19.07 -0.18
N TRP A 112 17.03 -18.96 -0.77
CA TRP A 112 17.48 -17.74 -1.47
C TRP A 112 17.41 -16.47 -0.63
N ALA A 113 17.67 -16.53 0.69
CA ALA A 113 17.45 -15.44 1.63
C ALA A 113 18.09 -14.11 1.18
N ALA A 114 19.36 -14.15 0.72
CA ALA A 114 20.03 -12.93 0.22
C ALA A 114 19.31 -12.31 -0.98
N LEU A 115 18.79 -13.14 -1.92
CA LEU A 115 18.05 -12.66 -3.08
C LEU A 115 16.69 -12.04 -2.65
N ARG A 116 15.97 -12.69 -1.73
CA ARG A 116 14.69 -12.16 -1.19
C ARG A 116 14.88 -10.84 -0.49
N ILE A 117 15.92 -10.73 0.34
CA ILE A 117 16.27 -9.47 1.03
C ILE A 117 16.63 -8.40 0.00
N ALA A 118 17.51 -8.69 -0.95
CA ALA A 118 17.96 -7.73 -1.94
C ALA A 118 16.82 -7.25 -2.84
N THR A 119 15.99 -8.15 -3.38
CA THR A 119 14.86 -7.79 -4.25
C THR A 119 13.78 -7.03 -3.49
N SER A 120 13.51 -7.40 -2.23
CA SER A 120 12.56 -6.67 -1.39
C SER A 120 13.05 -5.25 -1.08
N LEU A 121 14.30 -5.07 -0.67
CA LEU A 121 14.87 -3.73 -0.39
C LEU A 121 15.01 -2.87 -1.66
N ALA A 122 15.19 -3.48 -2.82
CA ALA A 122 15.21 -2.78 -4.11
C ALA A 122 13.82 -2.60 -4.73
N PHE A 123 12.75 -3.10 -4.10
CA PHE A 123 11.38 -3.14 -4.64
C PHE A 123 11.29 -3.78 -6.03
N LEU A 124 12.09 -4.84 -6.28
CA LEU A 124 12.14 -5.59 -7.53
C LEU A 124 11.45 -6.96 -7.44
N ASN A 125 10.85 -7.26 -6.32
CA ASN A 125 10.26 -8.57 -6.02
C ASN A 125 9.01 -8.93 -6.87
N GLU A 126 8.42 -7.97 -7.61
CA GLU A 126 7.23 -8.18 -8.43
C GLU A 126 7.39 -7.73 -9.90
N VAL A 127 8.61 -7.50 -10.36
CA VAL A 127 8.89 -6.99 -11.72
C VAL A 127 8.61 -8.08 -12.77
N TRP A 128 8.01 -7.70 -13.88
CA TRP A 128 7.52 -8.59 -14.94
C TRP A 128 6.57 -9.67 -14.39
N MET A 129 6.81 -10.92 -14.73
CA MET A 129 6.05 -12.07 -14.24
C MET A 129 6.70 -12.72 -13.00
N THR A 130 7.77 -12.13 -12.47
CA THR A 130 8.43 -12.62 -11.27
C THR A 130 7.62 -12.27 -10.02
N SER A 131 7.49 -13.20 -9.08
CA SER A 131 6.97 -12.97 -7.74
C SER A 131 7.91 -13.62 -6.73
N ILE A 132 8.80 -12.80 -6.17
CA ILE A 132 9.75 -13.24 -5.12
C ILE A 132 9.20 -12.76 -3.78
N MET A 133 8.53 -13.66 -3.05
CA MET A 133 7.94 -13.31 -1.76
C MET A 133 9.01 -12.83 -0.77
N SER A 134 8.68 -11.80 0.00
CA SER A 134 9.49 -11.33 1.13
C SER A 134 9.27 -12.26 2.33
N PHE A 135 9.70 -13.52 2.20
CA PHE A 135 9.45 -14.61 3.16
C PHE A 135 7.94 -14.81 3.39
N SER A 136 7.49 -14.95 4.63
CA SER A 136 6.07 -15.08 4.96
C SER A 136 5.24 -13.80 4.73
N ASN A 137 5.89 -12.66 4.49
CA ASN A 137 5.24 -11.36 4.37
C ASN A 137 4.61 -11.17 2.98
N VAL A 138 3.47 -11.82 2.75
CA VAL A 138 2.72 -11.70 1.49
C VAL A 138 2.32 -10.24 1.19
N PRO A 139 1.79 -9.41 2.14
CA PRO A 139 1.38 -8.03 1.85
C PRO A 139 2.47 -7.13 1.25
N TYR A 140 3.73 -7.51 1.36
CA TYR A 140 4.86 -6.74 0.86
C TYR A 140 4.82 -6.50 -0.67
N TRP A 141 4.10 -7.34 -1.43
CA TRP A 141 3.95 -7.18 -2.88
C TRP A 141 3.48 -5.79 -3.30
N SER A 142 2.48 -5.25 -2.60
CA SER A 142 1.88 -3.96 -2.95
C SER A 142 2.82 -2.77 -2.71
N LEU A 143 3.78 -2.91 -1.79
CA LEU A 143 4.80 -1.91 -1.53
C LEU A 143 5.75 -1.74 -2.73
N CYS A 144 6.08 -2.85 -3.42
CA CYS A 144 6.79 -2.83 -4.70
C CYS A 144 6.04 -1.99 -5.73
N TYR A 145 4.74 -2.23 -5.89
CA TYR A 145 3.90 -1.48 -6.83
C TYR A 145 3.84 0.02 -6.48
N GLU A 146 3.57 0.34 -5.21
CA GLU A 146 3.47 1.73 -4.77
C GLU A 146 4.77 2.50 -4.98
N PHE A 147 5.92 1.87 -4.70
CA PHE A 147 7.23 2.48 -4.93
C PHE A 147 7.42 2.89 -6.40
N TRP A 148 7.11 1.99 -7.32
CA TRP A 148 7.26 2.26 -8.74
C TRP A 148 6.23 3.22 -9.30
N TYR A 149 5.01 3.25 -8.76
CA TYR A 149 4.04 4.30 -9.10
C TYR A 149 4.52 5.68 -8.65
N TYR A 150 5.23 5.77 -7.53
CA TYR A 150 5.87 7.02 -7.14
C TYR A 150 7.01 7.40 -8.10
N ALA A 151 7.77 6.43 -8.60
CA ALA A 151 8.79 6.69 -9.61
C ALA A 151 8.19 7.17 -10.93
N LEU A 152 7.14 6.51 -11.41
CA LEU A 152 6.41 6.93 -12.61
C LEU A 152 5.83 8.34 -12.46
N PHE A 153 5.22 8.62 -11.31
CA PHE A 153 4.71 9.95 -11.00
C PHE A 153 5.82 11.02 -11.00
N ALA A 154 6.97 10.71 -10.40
CA ALA A 154 8.10 11.64 -10.35
C ALA A 154 8.63 11.98 -11.76
N ILE A 155 8.73 10.98 -12.65
CA ILE A 155 9.09 11.20 -14.06
C ILE A 155 8.08 12.15 -14.70
N LEU A 156 6.78 11.85 -14.60
CA LEU A 156 5.72 12.63 -15.23
C LEU A 156 5.59 14.06 -14.64
N ALA A 157 5.95 14.25 -13.37
CA ALA A 157 5.82 15.53 -12.68
C ALA A 157 7.05 16.43 -12.84
N PHE A 158 8.25 15.86 -12.85
CA PHE A 158 9.50 16.65 -12.77
C PHE A 158 10.33 16.63 -14.06
N VAL A 159 10.16 15.65 -14.94
CA VAL A 159 10.83 15.66 -16.24
C VAL A 159 10.02 16.52 -17.22
N ARG A 160 10.69 17.37 -17.99
CA ARG A 160 10.05 18.31 -18.92
C ARG A 160 10.11 17.83 -20.37
N GLY A 161 9.20 18.32 -21.18
CA GLY A 161 9.18 18.06 -22.63
C GLY A 161 8.83 16.61 -22.98
N GLY A 162 9.23 16.19 -24.19
CA GLY A 162 8.98 14.83 -24.71
C GLY A 162 9.72 13.74 -23.93
N ALA A 163 10.88 14.06 -23.36
CA ALA A 163 11.70 13.12 -22.60
C ALA A 163 10.94 12.43 -21.45
N ARG A 164 9.96 13.09 -20.83
CA ARG A 164 9.13 12.46 -19.80
C ARG A 164 8.39 11.21 -20.28
N TRP A 165 7.92 11.22 -21.53
CA TRP A 165 7.20 10.08 -22.08
C TRP A 165 8.14 8.93 -22.44
N CYS A 166 9.37 9.27 -22.94
CA CYS A 166 10.40 8.27 -23.18
C CYS A 166 10.81 7.57 -21.87
N TRP A 167 11.07 8.33 -20.80
CA TRP A 167 11.42 7.78 -19.49
C TRP A 167 10.27 7.00 -18.86
N ALA A 168 9.03 7.50 -18.97
CA ALA A 168 7.86 6.79 -18.46
C ALA A 168 7.64 5.47 -19.22
N GLY A 169 7.81 5.47 -20.57
CA GLY A 169 7.75 4.26 -21.38
C GLY A 169 8.86 3.27 -21.05
N ALA A 170 10.10 3.74 -20.91
CA ALA A 170 11.23 2.91 -20.50
C ALA A 170 11.00 2.27 -19.11
N LEU A 171 10.48 3.06 -18.16
CA LEU A 171 10.12 2.54 -16.84
C LEU A 171 8.99 1.52 -16.94
N ALA A 172 7.94 1.78 -17.71
CA ALA A 172 6.83 0.85 -17.91
C ALA A 172 7.29 -0.49 -18.50
N LEU A 173 8.22 -0.45 -19.48
CA LEU A 173 8.85 -1.63 -20.06
C LEU A 173 9.70 -2.38 -19.02
N LEU A 174 10.45 -1.67 -18.20
CA LEU A 174 11.24 -2.28 -17.11
C LEU A 174 10.34 -3.00 -16.09
N LEU A 175 9.22 -2.40 -15.71
CA LEU A 175 8.32 -2.93 -14.69
C LEU A 175 7.49 -4.12 -15.17
N GLY A 176 7.12 -4.13 -16.43
CA GLY A 176 6.34 -5.18 -17.05
C GLY A 176 4.83 -5.11 -16.79
N PRO A 177 4.07 -6.07 -17.35
CA PRO A 177 2.61 -5.97 -17.41
C PRO A 177 1.93 -6.08 -16.04
N LYS A 178 2.46 -6.83 -15.08
CA LYS A 178 1.88 -7.02 -13.76
C LYS A 178 1.68 -5.69 -13.02
N ILE A 179 2.77 -4.94 -12.85
CA ILE A 179 2.74 -3.64 -12.17
C ILE A 179 1.92 -2.63 -12.97
N MET A 180 2.07 -2.65 -14.30
CA MET A 180 1.36 -1.71 -15.16
C MET A 180 -0.14 -1.97 -15.25
N ALA A 181 -0.61 -3.21 -15.08
CA ALA A 181 -2.03 -3.54 -15.05
C ALA A 181 -2.79 -2.86 -13.90
N LEU A 182 -2.18 -2.67 -12.74
CA LEU A 182 -2.81 -1.97 -11.61
C LEU A 182 -2.47 -0.47 -11.55
N ALA A 183 -1.57 0.03 -12.42
CA ALA A 183 -1.24 1.45 -12.49
C ALA A 183 -2.46 2.37 -12.69
N PRO A 184 -3.50 2.02 -13.51
CA PRO A 184 -4.70 2.84 -13.67
C PRO A 184 -5.48 3.04 -12.37
N VAL A 185 -5.53 2.04 -11.47
CA VAL A 185 -6.18 2.15 -10.15
C VAL A 185 -5.53 3.27 -9.33
N TRP A 186 -4.21 3.28 -9.27
CA TRP A 186 -3.46 4.31 -8.56
C TRP A 186 -3.53 5.66 -9.27
N ALA A 187 -3.43 5.68 -10.61
CA ALA A 187 -3.50 6.89 -11.43
C ALA A 187 -4.88 7.58 -11.32
N LEU A 188 -5.95 6.81 -11.12
CA LEU A 188 -7.27 7.37 -10.85
C LEU A 188 -7.25 8.29 -9.63
N GLY A 189 -6.55 7.92 -8.55
CA GLY A 189 -6.34 8.78 -7.38
C GLY A 189 -5.67 10.10 -7.75
N VAL A 190 -4.61 10.05 -8.56
CA VAL A 190 -3.94 11.27 -9.07
C VAL A 190 -4.90 12.13 -9.89
N LEU A 191 -5.70 11.50 -10.75
CA LEU A 191 -6.68 12.17 -11.59
C LEU A 191 -7.74 12.89 -10.75
N LEU A 192 -8.30 12.22 -9.74
CA LEU A 192 -9.28 12.80 -8.83
C LEU A 192 -8.79 14.09 -8.15
N GLN A 193 -7.51 14.14 -7.85
CA GLN A 193 -6.89 15.30 -7.21
C GLN A 193 -6.58 16.41 -8.22
N ARG A 194 -6.13 16.06 -9.45
CA ARG A 194 -5.66 17.06 -10.44
C ARG A 194 -6.76 17.61 -11.34
N TRP A 195 -7.83 16.87 -11.59
CA TRP A 195 -8.87 17.29 -12.53
C TRP A 195 -9.80 18.32 -11.92
N ARG A 196 -9.65 19.59 -12.34
CA ARG A 196 -10.39 20.75 -11.80
C ARG A 196 -11.90 20.59 -11.86
N ARG A 197 -12.46 20.01 -12.94
CA ARG A 197 -13.91 19.78 -13.08
C ARG A 197 -14.47 18.90 -11.97
N LEU A 198 -13.72 17.87 -11.56
CA LEU A 198 -14.12 16.99 -10.46
C LEU A 198 -14.04 17.70 -9.09
N GLN A 199 -13.23 18.76 -8.99
CA GLN A 199 -13.10 19.52 -7.75
C GLN A 199 -14.30 20.45 -7.50
N GLY A 200 -15.06 20.80 -8.52
CA GLY A 200 -16.23 21.69 -8.47
C GLY A 200 -17.57 20.96 -8.31
N ILE A 201 -17.58 19.67 -7.98
CA ILE A 201 -18.81 18.91 -7.77
C ILE A 201 -19.60 19.51 -6.58
N GLY A 202 -20.87 19.88 -6.85
CA GLY A 202 -21.78 20.43 -5.85
C GLY A 202 -22.27 19.36 -4.85
N PRO A 203 -22.82 19.78 -3.70
CA PRO A 203 -23.21 18.87 -2.62
C PRO A 203 -24.32 17.88 -3.03
N GLY A 204 -25.26 18.25 -3.90
CA GLY A 204 -26.32 17.33 -4.37
C GLY A 204 -25.75 16.15 -5.18
N VAL A 205 -24.89 16.43 -6.17
CA VAL A 205 -24.20 15.37 -6.93
C VAL A 205 -23.26 14.60 -6.02
N GLY A 206 -22.59 15.27 -5.07
CA GLY A 206 -21.75 14.64 -4.06
C GLY A 206 -22.53 13.64 -3.20
N ALA A 207 -23.73 14.00 -2.76
CA ALA A 207 -24.60 13.11 -2.00
C ALA A 207 -25.01 11.88 -2.82
N LEU A 208 -25.39 12.07 -4.08
CA LEU A 208 -25.73 10.97 -4.98
C LEU A 208 -24.55 10.01 -5.16
N LEU A 209 -23.36 10.54 -5.46
CA LEU A 209 -22.15 9.72 -5.64
C LEU A 209 -21.81 8.94 -4.37
N PHE A 210 -21.88 9.56 -3.20
CA PHE A 210 -21.63 8.89 -1.93
C PHE A 210 -22.64 7.80 -1.66
N VAL A 211 -23.95 8.12 -1.72
CA VAL A 211 -25.02 7.17 -1.41
C VAL A 211 -25.01 5.99 -2.40
N CYS A 212 -24.82 6.24 -3.71
CA CYS A 212 -24.74 5.17 -4.70
C CYS A 212 -23.46 4.30 -4.57
N SER A 213 -22.36 4.85 -4.07
CA SER A 213 -21.12 4.09 -3.92
C SER A 213 -21.23 2.96 -2.90
N LEU A 214 -22.05 3.11 -1.86
CA LEU A 214 -22.22 2.12 -0.81
C LEU A 214 -22.94 0.84 -1.31
N PRO A 215 -24.14 0.90 -1.91
CA PRO A 215 -24.76 -0.27 -2.49
C PRO A 215 -23.96 -0.82 -3.67
N ALA A 216 -23.31 0.03 -4.48
CA ALA A 216 -22.43 -0.45 -5.55
C ALA A 216 -21.29 -1.32 -5.01
N TYR A 217 -20.67 -0.94 -3.89
CA TYR A 217 -19.69 -1.75 -3.21
C TYR A 217 -20.27 -3.07 -2.67
N GLY A 218 -21.44 -3.01 -2.06
CA GLY A 218 -22.17 -4.20 -1.59
C GLY A 218 -22.49 -5.16 -2.72
N LEU A 219 -23.02 -4.67 -3.84
CA LEU A 219 -23.33 -5.46 -5.04
C LEU A 219 -22.07 -6.05 -5.69
N PHE A 220 -20.98 -5.27 -5.73
CA PHE A 220 -19.69 -5.75 -6.24
C PHE A 220 -19.24 -7.03 -5.53
N HIS A 221 -19.37 -7.08 -4.21
CA HIS A 221 -19.02 -8.26 -3.42
C HIS A 221 -20.11 -9.35 -3.47
N ALA A 222 -21.38 -8.98 -3.41
CA ALA A 222 -22.50 -9.93 -3.43
C ALA A 222 -22.53 -10.76 -4.73
N TYR A 223 -22.18 -10.15 -5.85
CA TYR A 223 -22.10 -10.85 -7.15
C TYR A 223 -20.73 -11.48 -7.43
N GLY A 224 -19.77 -11.39 -6.51
CA GLY A 224 -18.45 -11.99 -6.69
C GLY A 224 -17.68 -11.44 -7.91
N LEU A 225 -17.83 -10.14 -8.22
CA LEU A 225 -17.26 -9.55 -9.43
C LEU A 225 -15.74 -9.67 -9.50
N THR A 226 -15.06 -9.77 -8.36
CA THR A 226 -13.62 -10.04 -8.30
C THR A 226 -13.27 -11.34 -8.98
N ASP A 227 -13.95 -12.42 -8.60
CA ASP A 227 -13.69 -13.76 -9.13
C ASP A 227 -14.19 -13.89 -10.58
N MET A 228 -15.32 -13.27 -10.92
CA MET A 228 -15.83 -13.24 -12.29
C MET A 228 -14.84 -12.57 -13.25
N GLY A 229 -14.30 -11.40 -12.90
CA GLY A 229 -13.30 -10.70 -13.71
C GLY A 229 -12.02 -11.50 -13.86
N SER A 230 -11.55 -12.13 -12.79
CA SER A 230 -10.39 -13.01 -12.81
C SER A 230 -10.60 -14.27 -13.67
N ALA A 231 -11.78 -14.90 -13.57
CA ALA A 231 -12.12 -16.07 -14.40
C ALA A 231 -12.19 -15.71 -15.90
N TRP A 232 -12.77 -14.56 -16.22
CA TRP A 232 -12.80 -14.06 -17.58
C TRP A 232 -11.38 -13.78 -18.13
N LEU A 233 -10.52 -13.13 -17.34
CA LEU A 233 -9.12 -12.91 -17.70
C LEU A 233 -8.40 -14.24 -17.97
N ARG A 234 -8.62 -15.25 -17.11
CA ARG A 234 -8.04 -16.59 -17.27
C ARG A 234 -8.43 -17.25 -18.59
N GLN A 235 -9.68 -17.05 -19.04
CA GLN A 235 -10.13 -17.56 -20.34
C GLN A 235 -9.42 -16.85 -21.52
N LEU A 236 -9.12 -15.54 -21.38
CA LEU A 236 -8.47 -14.75 -22.42
C LEU A 236 -6.98 -15.06 -22.58
N ILE A 237 -6.24 -15.15 -21.47
CA ILE A 237 -4.78 -15.24 -21.47
C ILE A 237 -4.24 -16.64 -21.12
N GLY A 238 -5.12 -17.58 -20.79
CA GLY A 238 -4.75 -18.93 -20.36
C GLY A 238 -4.37 -19.02 -18.86
N ALA A 239 -4.37 -20.25 -18.34
CA ALA A 239 -4.18 -20.50 -16.92
C ALA A 239 -2.78 -20.13 -16.42
N GLU A 240 -1.75 -20.43 -17.21
CA GLU A 240 -0.36 -20.18 -16.82
C GLU A 240 -0.06 -18.70 -16.69
N LEU A 241 -0.36 -17.89 -17.72
CA LEU A 241 -0.15 -16.46 -17.69
C LEU A 241 -0.99 -15.77 -16.61
N HIS A 242 -2.24 -16.22 -16.43
CA HIS A 242 -3.11 -15.75 -15.37
C HIS A 242 -2.52 -16.03 -13.97
N HIS A 243 -1.93 -17.22 -13.75
CA HIS A 243 -1.26 -17.55 -12.50
C HIS A 243 -0.03 -16.63 -12.26
N GLN A 244 0.77 -16.40 -13.31
CA GLN A 244 1.94 -15.51 -13.25
C GLN A 244 1.58 -14.05 -13.00
N MET A 245 0.34 -13.60 -13.35
CA MET A 245 -0.14 -12.26 -13.00
C MET A 245 -0.27 -12.05 -11.48
N ALA A 246 -0.23 -13.08 -10.67
CA ALA A 246 -0.27 -13.04 -9.20
C ALA A 246 -1.40 -12.14 -8.67
N PHE A 247 -1.08 -11.11 -7.93
CA PHE A 247 -2.05 -10.18 -7.35
C PHE A 247 -2.75 -9.29 -8.39
N SER A 248 -2.14 -9.08 -9.55
CA SER A 248 -2.72 -8.29 -10.64
C SER A 248 -3.74 -9.05 -11.49
N ARG A 249 -3.95 -10.36 -11.25
CA ARG A 249 -4.95 -11.15 -12.00
C ARG A 249 -6.39 -10.66 -11.83
N TYR A 250 -6.63 -9.77 -10.91
CA TYR A 250 -7.95 -9.19 -10.62
C TYR A 250 -8.15 -7.79 -11.23
N PHE A 251 -7.17 -7.27 -12.01
CA PHE A 251 -7.13 -5.87 -12.44
C PHE A 251 -8.41 -5.40 -13.17
N ILE A 252 -9.10 -6.30 -13.88
CA ILE A 252 -10.34 -5.95 -14.62
C ILE A 252 -11.44 -5.53 -13.65
N SER A 253 -11.69 -6.34 -12.63
CA SER A 253 -12.64 -6.01 -11.56
C SER A 253 -12.14 -4.89 -10.65
N ASP A 254 -10.82 -4.78 -10.47
CA ASP A 254 -10.21 -3.72 -9.68
C ASP A 254 -10.44 -2.33 -10.29
N TYR A 255 -10.56 -2.22 -11.61
CA TYR A 255 -10.92 -0.96 -12.26
C TYR A 255 -12.34 -0.52 -11.89
N LEU A 256 -13.29 -1.43 -11.88
CA LEU A 256 -14.65 -1.13 -11.44
C LEU A 256 -14.67 -0.75 -9.95
N LEU A 257 -13.97 -1.51 -9.13
CA LEU A 257 -13.83 -1.22 -7.70
C LEU A 257 -13.21 0.15 -7.46
N ALA A 258 -12.16 0.51 -8.20
CA ALA A 258 -11.52 1.82 -8.14
C ALA A 258 -12.48 2.96 -8.50
N LEU A 259 -13.36 2.75 -9.49
CA LEU A 259 -14.41 3.73 -9.84
C LEU A 259 -15.42 3.90 -8.71
N ILE A 260 -15.82 2.81 -8.05
CA ILE A 260 -16.71 2.88 -6.87
C ILE A 260 -16.04 3.69 -5.75
N VAL A 261 -14.77 3.42 -5.45
CA VAL A 261 -13.96 4.19 -4.48
C VAL A 261 -13.84 5.65 -4.89
N ALA A 262 -13.62 5.92 -6.18
CA ALA A 262 -13.54 7.28 -6.72
C ALA A 262 -14.86 8.06 -6.53
N CYS A 263 -16.01 7.44 -6.80
CA CYS A 263 -17.32 8.02 -6.54
C CYS A 263 -17.51 8.35 -5.05
N ASN A 264 -17.11 7.45 -4.18
CA ASN A 264 -17.14 7.65 -2.74
C ASN A 264 -16.27 8.86 -2.32
N PHE A 265 -15.00 8.93 -2.77
CA PHE A 265 -14.09 10.04 -2.44
C PHE A 265 -14.60 11.39 -2.97
N LEU A 266 -15.13 11.42 -4.19
CA LEU A 266 -15.73 12.63 -4.77
C LEU A 266 -16.94 13.07 -3.98
N GLY A 267 -17.81 12.14 -3.62
CA GLY A 267 -19.01 12.37 -2.85
C GLY A 267 -18.68 12.97 -1.47
N VAL A 268 -17.84 12.33 -0.71
CA VAL A 268 -17.45 12.82 0.62
C VAL A 268 -16.69 14.15 0.53
N ARG A 269 -15.83 14.34 -0.48
CA ARG A 269 -15.15 15.62 -0.66
C ARG A 269 -16.13 16.80 -0.86
N ALA A 270 -17.21 16.58 -1.60
CA ALA A 270 -18.23 17.60 -1.81
C ALA A 270 -19.07 17.84 -0.55
N LEU A 271 -19.37 16.77 0.21
CA LEU A 271 -20.19 16.82 1.42
C LEU A 271 -19.43 17.25 2.68
N ALA A 272 -18.12 17.03 2.76
CA ALA A 272 -17.33 17.24 3.97
C ALA A 272 -17.55 18.60 4.65
N PRO A 273 -17.67 19.72 3.93
CA PRO A 273 -17.93 21.02 4.56
C PRO A 273 -19.29 21.13 5.28
N HIS A 274 -20.24 20.28 4.92
CA HIS A 274 -21.61 20.32 5.41
C HIS A 274 -21.86 19.34 6.55
N VAL A 275 -21.26 18.15 6.47
CA VAL A 275 -21.53 17.03 7.39
C VAL A 275 -20.29 16.55 8.16
N GLY A 276 -19.13 17.15 7.94
CA GLY A 276 -17.86 16.67 8.50
C GLY A 276 -17.61 17.03 9.97
N LYS A 277 -18.43 17.88 10.59
CA LYS A 277 -18.21 18.32 11.99
C LYS A 277 -18.15 17.17 13.01
N PRO A 278 -19.02 16.15 13.00
CA PRO A 278 -18.92 15.02 13.94
C PRO A 278 -17.61 14.27 13.83
N LEU A 279 -17.06 14.16 12.59
CA LEU A 279 -15.78 13.49 12.38
C LEU A 279 -14.62 14.22 13.07
N LEU A 280 -14.70 15.55 13.19
CA LEU A 280 -13.67 16.34 13.86
C LEU A 280 -13.53 16.03 15.35
N TRP A 281 -14.58 15.56 16.02
CA TRP A 281 -14.51 15.14 17.43
C TRP A 281 -13.63 13.89 17.60
N ALA A 282 -13.67 12.98 16.64
CA ALA A 282 -12.84 11.79 16.63
C ALA A 282 -11.42 12.03 16.05
N ALA A 283 -11.10 13.26 15.66
CA ALA A 283 -9.85 13.59 14.98
C ALA A 283 -8.58 13.14 15.71
N PRO A 284 -8.44 13.29 17.05
CA PRO A 284 -7.24 12.84 17.76
C PRO A 284 -7.04 11.33 17.62
N LEU A 285 -8.09 10.54 17.81
CA LEU A 285 -8.05 9.09 17.70
C LEU A 285 -7.78 8.64 16.26
N ILE A 286 -8.50 9.20 15.27
CA ILE A 286 -8.33 8.85 13.86
C ILE A 286 -6.90 9.14 13.43
N ARG A 287 -6.34 10.30 13.77
CA ARG A 287 -4.97 10.66 13.41
C ARG A 287 -3.92 9.80 14.09
N LEU A 288 -4.16 9.44 15.37
CA LEU A 288 -3.30 8.51 16.10
C LEU A 288 -3.24 7.16 15.36
N LEU A 289 -4.40 6.55 15.09
CA LEU A 289 -4.47 5.26 14.40
C LEU A 289 -3.92 5.34 12.97
N ALA A 290 -4.25 6.40 12.23
CA ALA A 290 -3.73 6.63 10.88
C ALA A 290 -2.20 6.77 10.85
N GLY A 291 -1.60 7.22 11.95
CA GLY A 291 -0.14 7.29 12.13
C GLY A 291 0.54 5.92 12.10
N TYR A 292 -0.15 4.84 12.44
CA TYR A 292 0.38 3.48 12.48
C TYR A 292 -0.07 2.58 11.33
N THR A 293 -0.90 3.07 10.41
CA THR A 293 -1.49 2.23 9.36
C THR A 293 -0.47 1.62 8.41
N PHE A 294 0.64 2.28 8.15
CA PHE A 294 1.69 1.74 7.30
C PHE A 294 2.48 0.65 8.01
N SER A 295 2.84 0.85 9.29
CA SER A 295 3.43 -0.19 10.15
C SER A 295 2.48 -1.39 10.29
N ALA A 296 1.19 -1.12 10.52
CA ALA A 296 0.16 -2.15 10.61
C ALA A 296 0.07 -2.97 9.33
N TYR A 297 0.07 -2.30 8.17
CA TYR A 297 -0.02 -2.96 6.88
C TYR A 297 1.19 -3.86 6.57
N ILE A 298 2.40 -3.44 6.92
CA ILE A 298 3.62 -4.18 6.54
C ILE A 298 4.01 -5.25 7.56
N LEU A 299 3.71 -5.05 8.85
CA LEU A 299 4.18 -5.92 9.92
C LEU A 299 3.16 -6.96 10.36
N HIS A 300 1.86 -6.78 10.03
CA HIS A 300 0.81 -7.63 10.63
C HIS A 300 0.99 -9.11 10.33
N GLN A 301 1.29 -9.51 9.10
CA GLN A 301 1.32 -10.92 8.74
C GLN A 301 2.47 -11.69 9.39
N PRO A 302 3.75 -11.27 9.30
CA PRO A 302 4.82 -11.98 9.96
C PRO A 302 4.66 -12.01 11.49
N LEU A 303 4.19 -10.94 12.10
CA LEU A 303 3.92 -10.91 13.54
C LEU A 303 2.73 -11.82 13.92
N LEU A 304 1.66 -11.82 13.13
CA LEU A 304 0.49 -12.67 13.35
C LEU A 304 0.88 -14.16 13.32
N GLN A 305 1.63 -14.58 12.30
CA GLN A 305 2.10 -15.96 12.18
C GLN A 305 3.04 -16.34 13.32
N PHE A 306 3.96 -15.46 13.68
CA PHE A 306 4.88 -15.67 14.79
C PHE A 306 4.14 -15.85 16.13
N TYR A 307 3.21 -14.94 16.45
CA TYR A 307 2.45 -15.06 17.72
C TYR A 307 1.47 -16.22 17.71
N ALA A 308 0.89 -16.57 16.57
CA ALA A 308 0.09 -17.77 16.43
C ALA A 308 0.94 -19.03 16.73
N ALA A 309 2.16 -19.10 16.21
CA ALA A 309 3.08 -20.19 16.50
C ALA A 309 3.57 -20.20 17.96
N LEU A 310 3.87 -19.02 18.53
CA LEU A 310 4.34 -18.87 19.90
C LEU A 310 3.29 -19.33 20.92
N PHE A 311 2.04 -18.94 20.72
CA PHE A 311 0.95 -19.32 21.65
C PHE A 311 0.40 -20.72 21.36
N ASN A 312 0.44 -21.15 20.13
CA ASN A 312 0.05 -22.47 19.63
C ASN A 312 -1.21 -23.02 20.30
N GLY A 313 -2.27 -22.18 20.36
CA GLY A 313 -3.50 -22.48 21.08
C GLY A 313 -4.56 -23.15 20.22
N ASP A 314 -5.67 -23.51 20.85
CA ASP A 314 -6.84 -24.10 20.19
C ASP A 314 -7.63 -23.01 19.45
N PRO A 315 -7.84 -23.12 18.12
CA PRO A 315 -8.64 -22.16 17.34
C PRO A 315 -10.09 -22.00 17.79
N GLN A 316 -10.64 -22.97 18.52
CA GLN A 316 -11.99 -22.89 19.10
C GLN A 316 -12.04 -22.01 20.36
N ARG A 317 -10.90 -21.63 20.91
CA ARG A 317 -10.81 -20.82 22.11
C ARG A 317 -10.62 -19.35 21.76
N PRO A 318 -11.59 -18.47 22.04
CA PRO A 318 -11.49 -17.04 21.71
C PRO A 318 -10.26 -16.32 22.28
N TRP A 319 -9.74 -16.80 23.44
CA TRP A 319 -8.54 -16.22 24.04
C TRP A 319 -7.31 -16.34 23.14
N PHE A 320 -7.20 -17.44 22.37
CA PHE A 320 -6.05 -17.66 21.49
C PHE A 320 -5.99 -16.59 20.38
N TYR A 321 -7.14 -16.36 19.72
CA TYR A 321 -7.24 -15.28 18.75
C TYR A 321 -6.97 -13.91 19.38
N ALA A 322 -7.60 -13.63 20.54
CA ALA A 322 -7.46 -12.35 21.23
C ALA A 322 -6.02 -12.10 21.67
N ALA A 323 -5.32 -13.10 22.22
CA ALA A 323 -3.92 -12.99 22.62
C ALA A 323 -3.01 -12.73 21.42
N THR A 324 -3.17 -13.50 20.35
CA THR A 324 -2.40 -13.34 19.10
C THR A 324 -2.59 -11.95 18.49
N MET A 325 -3.82 -11.49 18.38
CA MET A 325 -4.13 -10.14 17.87
C MET A 325 -3.59 -9.03 18.76
N THR A 326 -3.72 -9.17 20.07
CA THR A 326 -3.24 -8.17 21.02
C THR A 326 -1.71 -8.05 20.96
N ALA A 327 -0.99 -9.18 20.96
CA ALA A 327 0.47 -9.20 20.84
C ALA A 327 0.93 -8.62 19.49
N THR A 328 0.25 -8.97 18.41
CA THR A 328 0.51 -8.43 17.06
C THR A 328 0.34 -6.90 17.05
N LEU A 329 -0.79 -6.39 17.51
CA LEU A 329 -1.07 -4.95 17.53
C LEU A 329 -0.12 -4.19 18.47
N ALA A 330 0.20 -4.73 19.63
CA ALA A 330 1.17 -4.15 20.57
C ALA A 330 2.56 -4.02 19.93
N SER A 331 3.00 -5.07 19.22
CA SER A 331 4.29 -5.06 18.51
C SER A 331 4.30 -4.09 17.35
N ILE A 332 3.19 -3.96 16.60
CA ILE A 332 3.02 -2.97 15.54
C ILE A 332 3.17 -1.55 16.11
N VAL A 333 2.52 -1.26 17.25
CA VAL A 333 2.63 0.05 17.90
C VAL A 333 4.06 0.30 18.40
N ALA A 334 4.70 -0.68 19.01
CA ALA A 334 6.08 -0.56 19.48
C ALA A 334 7.07 -0.29 18.34
N ILE A 335 7.05 -1.12 17.30
CA ILE A 335 7.93 -0.96 16.13
C ILE A 335 7.59 0.33 15.36
N GLY A 336 6.31 0.63 15.15
CA GLY A 336 5.84 1.82 14.47
C GLY A 336 6.27 3.11 15.18
N SER A 337 6.27 3.14 16.50
CA SER A 337 6.75 4.30 17.27
C SER A 337 8.24 4.57 17.06
N LEU A 338 9.05 3.53 16.89
CA LEU A 338 10.49 3.62 16.63
C LEU A 338 10.81 3.96 15.17
N THR A 339 9.94 3.64 14.25
CA THR A 339 10.14 3.80 12.81
C THR A 339 9.38 5.00 12.25
N GLU A 340 8.05 4.92 12.18
CA GLU A 340 7.20 6.01 11.67
C GLU A 340 7.24 7.24 12.60
N GLY A 341 7.35 7.06 13.90
CA GLY A 341 7.51 8.15 14.86
C GLY A 341 8.77 8.99 14.64
N ARG A 342 9.80 8.42 14.01
CA ARG A 342 11.08 9.08 13.70
C ARG A 342 11.20 9.53 12.23
N ARG A 343 10.10 9.76 11.52
CA ARG A 343 10.10 10.17 10.10
C ARG A 343 11.00 11.36 9.77
N ARG A 344 11.14 12.33 10.68
CA ARG A 344 12.02 13.48 10.45
C ARG A 344 13.48 13.04 10.32
N HIS A 345 13.94 12.22 11.23
CA HIS A 345 15.31 11.68 11.21
C HIS A 345 15.58 10.88 9.91
N TRP A 346 14.67 9.98 9.53
CA TRP A 346 14.78 9.24 8.29
C TRP A 346 14.81 10.13 7.05
N ARG A 347 14.01 11.20 7.04
CA ARG A 347 14.01 12.18 5.94
C ARG A 347 15.34 12.94 5.85
N ASP A 348 15.93 13.31 6.97
CA ASP A 348 17.21 13.99 6.99
C ASP A 348 18.35 13.09 6.52
N LEU A 349 18.34 11.82 6.92
CA LEU A 349 19.29 10.80 6.42
C LEU A 349 19.17 10.59 4.91
N THR A 350 17.96 10.37 4.41
CA THR A 350 17.73 10.15 2.98
C THR A 350 18.07 11.39 2.15
N ARG A 351 17.77 12.58 2.66
CA ARG A 351 18.15 13.84 2.02
C ARG A 351 19.67 13.99 1.93
N ALA A 352 20.37 13.71 3.01
CA ALA A 352 21.84 13.76 3.04
C ALA A 352 22.45 12.76 2.06
N ALA A 353 21.93 11.53 1.99
CA ALA A 353 22.37 10.51 1.03
C ALA A 353 22.16 10.97 -0.42
N LEU A 354 20.98 11.50 -0.76
CA LEU A 354 20.69 12.02 -2.10
C LEU A 354 21.58 13.20 -2.49
N LEU A 355 21.91 14.09 -1.56
CA LEU A 355 22.82 15.19 -1.80
C LEU A 355 24.24 14.71 -2.06
N ARG A 356 24.73 13.69 -1.34
CA ARG A 356 26.05 13.07 -1.58
C ARG A 356 26.12 12.44 -2.97
N ILE A 357 25.11 11.67 -3.36
CA ILE A 357 25.01 11.08 -4.70
C ILE A 357 25.02 12.18 -5.78
N ARG A 358 24.26 13.24 -5.58
CA ARG A 358 24.24 14.37 -6.52
C ARG A 358 25.60 15.08 -6.63
N ALA A 359 26.34 15.18 -5.54
CA ALA A 359 27.67 15.78 -5.53
C ALA A 359 28.71 14.91 -6.25
N SER A 360 28.64 13.58 -6.10
CA SER A 360 29.56 12.64 -6.77
C SER A 360 29.33 12.54 -8.29
N VAL A 361 28.12 12.82 -8.77
CA VAL A 361 27.76 12.79 -10.21
C VAL A 361 28.06 14.13 -10.92
N ARG A 362 28.26 15.24 -10.19
CA ARG A 362 28.66 16.50 -10.82
C ARG A 362 30.15 16.45 -11.18
N PRO A 363 30.54 16.64 -12.47
CA PRO A 363 31.94 16.77 -12.83
C PRO A 363 32.55 17.94 -12.06
N ALA A 364 33.80 17.76 -11.61
CA ALA A 364 34.59 18.85 -11.01
C ALA A 364 34.58 20.05 -11.95
N PRO A 365 34.45 21.29 -11.45
CA PRO A 365 34.56 22.47 -12.29
C PRO A 365 35.92 22.43 -12.96
N HIS A 366 35.93 22.45 -14.30
CA HIS A 366 37.16 22.58 -15.06
C HIS A 366 37.89 23.82 -14.54
N GLY A 367 39.02 23.61 -13.88
CA GLY A 367 39.89 24.66 -13.44
C GLY A 367 40.21 25.55 -14.65
N LYS A 368 39.86 26.81 -14.58
CA LYS A 368 40.36 27.80 -15.52
C LYS A 368 41.89 27.76 -15.41
N GLN A 369 42.53 27.12 -16.35
CA GLN A 369 43.97 27.35 -16.58
C GLN A 369 44.10 28.79 -17.05
N HIS A 370 44.54 29.66 -16.18
CA HIS A 370 45.08 30.96 -16.54
C HIS A 370 46.45 30.69 -17.18
N GLY A 371 46.50 30.78 -18.52
CA GLY A 371 47.70 30.95 -19.29
C GLY A 371 47.86 32.42 -19.62
#